data_7222ba22819dabe78c1ba95e5f1f2e4f
#
_entry.id   7222ba22819dabe78c1ba95e5f1f2e4f
#
_cell.length_a   1.000
_cell.length_b   1.000
_cell.length_c   1.000
_cell.angle_alpha   90.00
_cell.angle_beta   90.00
_cell.angle_gamma   90.00
#
_symmetry.space_group_name_H-M   'P 1'
#
loop_
_entity.id
_entity.type
_entity.pdbx_description
1 polymer ?
#
loop_
_entity_poly.entity_id
_entity_poly.type
_entity_poly.pdbx_seq_one_letter_code
_entity_poly.pdbx_strand_id
1 'polypeptide(L)'
;MPECKIFICTGFYLPGFKGGGPIRTIANMVDQLGNEFNFALYTADRDLGDAAPYASIQRNAWQSVGKAEVFYASPEPGWISRLWKNIASFEGNTIHLNSFFAFRFGILPLIFWRILKPGAAIILGPRGEFSEGALNLKKRKKKFFISVAKTLGLYKNILWHASSDFEAADIRRVMGSNVKIHVAIDIASPKAEMTLKERWPGAPLRIVFVSRISPKKNLLGAIDALKKIKSQVVFDIYGPAEDQNYWAQCQESAKLLPQNIRFQYCGALQPMQVPDKLAEYDLFFLPTLGENFGHVIAEALSSGLPVLISDTTPWRDLAEKSLGWDIPLNEVDRFAECIEACAAKSPEEYIQWRQSIRAWALKNIGNQDAIEQNRRLFLNLDSSHEH
;
A
#
# COMPACT_ATOMS: atom_id res chain seq x y z
N MET A 1 19.19 -26.62 4.34
CA MET A 1 19.57 -25.49 3.47
C MET A 1 20.17 -24.44 4.39
N PRO A 2 21.21 -23.69 4.00
CA PRO A 2 21.66 -22.58 4.82
C PRO A 2 20.49 -21.62 5.05
N GLU A 3 20.32 -21.17 6.30
CA GLU A 3 19.27 -20.23 6.66
C GLU A 3 19.46 -18.93 5.87
N CYS A 4 18.58 -18.65 4.91
CA CYS A 4 18.64 -17.42 4.13
C CYS A 4 18.20 -16.26 5.03
N LYS A 5 19.18 -15.44 5.46
CA LYS A 5 18.97 -14.27 6.31
C LYS A 5 18.82 -13.01 5.46
N ILE A 6 17.75 -12.26 5.67
CA ILE A 6 17.41 -11.06 4.88
C ILE A 6 17.30 -9.84 5.80
N PHE A 7 18.09 -8.80 5.51
CA PHE A 7 18.01 -7.52 6.21
C PHE A 7 17.00 -6.61 5.51
N ILE A 8 15.91 -6.26 6.17
CA ILE A 8 14.86 -5.41 5.62
C ILE A 8 14.95 -4.01 6.21
N CYS A 9 15.03 -2.98 5.37
CA CYS A 9 14.86 -1.59 5.79
C CYS A 9 13.52 -1.05 5.32
N THR A 10 12.73 -0.54 6.27
CA THR A 10 11.45 0.11 6.01
C THR A 10 11.23 1.28 6.95
N GLY A 11 10.53 2.32 6.47
CA GLY A 11 10.27 3.50 7.30
C GLY A 11 9.38 3.22 8.50
N PHE A 12 8.40 2.33 8.34
CA PHE A 12 7.41 2.01 9.36
C PHE A 12 7.11 0.51 9.36
N TYR A 13 6.82 -0.05 10.53
CA TYR A 13 6.42 -1.44 10.72
C TYR A 13 5.45 -1.57 11.90
N LEU A 14 4.94 -2.77 12.15
CA LEU A 14 4.08 -3.04 13.31
C LEU A 14 4.74 -2.57 14.61
N PRO A 15 4.00 -2.04 15.59
CA PRO A 15 2.55 -1.92 15.67
C PRO A 15 1.99 -0.70 14.92
N GLY A 16 2.80 0.04 14.17
CA GLY A 16 2.38 1.17 13.35
C GLY A 16 1.39 0.77 12.26
N PHE A 17 0.55 1.71 11.86
CA PHE A 17 -0.45 1.52 10.81
C PHE A 17 -0.68 2.75 9.94
N LYS A 18 -0.31 3.94 10.41
CA LYS A 18 -0.52 5.22 9.68
C LYS A 18 0.28 5.29 8.37
N GLY A 19 1.41 4.55 8.29
CA GLY A 19 2.19 4.40 7.07
C GLY A 19 1.46 3.65 5.95
N GLY A 20 0.38 2.94 6.26
CA GLY A 20 -0.52 2.33 5.28
C GLY A 20 0.03 1.07 4.59
N GLY A 21 -0.18 0.96 3.28
CA GLY A 21 0.12 -0.22 2.47
C GLY A 21 1.52 -0.83 2.67
N PRO A 22 2.62 -0.06 2.66
CA PRO A 22 3.97 -0.62 2.85
C PRO A 22 4.17 -1.41 4.15
N ILE A 23 3.52 -1.02 5.25
CA ILE A 23 3.55 -1.78 6.50
C ILE A 23 2.91 -3.16 6.29
N ARG A 24 1.75 -3.21 5.65
CA ARG A 24 1.03 -4.46 5.36
C ARG A 24 1.77 -5.36 4.41
N THR A 25 2.35 -4.81 3.36
CA THR A 25 3.20 -5.55 2.41
C THR A 25 4.27 -6.34 3.14
N ILE A 26 5.04 -5.68 4.01
CA ILE A 26 6.13 -6.32 4.75
C ILE A 26 5.59 -7.28 5.82
N ALA A 27 4.56 -6.90 6.55
CA ALA A 27 3.99 -7.75 7.61
C ALA A 27 3.41 -9.06 7.04
N ASN A 28 2.66 -8.99 5.94
CA ASN A 28 2.11 -10.17 5.27
C ASN A 28 3.21 -11.05 4.68
N MET A 29 4.25 -10.45 4.08
CA MET A 29 5.39 -11.17 3.55
C MET A 29 6.14 -11.94 4.68
N VAL A 30 6.39 -11.28 5.80
CA VAL A 30 7.02 -11.91 6.98
C VAL A 30 6.14 -13.04 7.55
N ASP A 31 4.83 -12.82 7.64
CA ASP A 31 3.90 -13.84 8.14
C ASP A 31 3.91 -15.10 7.26
N GLN A 32 3.88 -14.96 5.96
CA GLN A 32 3.81 -16.06 5.02
C GLN A 32 5.15 -16.77 4.79
N LEU A 33 6.26 -16.02 4.77
CA LEU A 33 7.58 -16.56 4.41
C LEU A 33 8.55 -16.69 5.60
N GLY A 34 8.19 -16.22 6.79
CA GLY A 34 9.08 -16.22 7.96
C GLY A 34 9.38 -17.59 8.59
N ASN A 35 8.77 -18.67 8.07
CA ASN A 35 9.19 -20.05 8.39
C ASN A 35 10.31 -20.57 7.46
N GLU A 36 10.55 -19.90 6.34
CA GLU A 36 11.52 -20.28 5.32
C GLU A 36 12.73 -19.33 5.30
N PHE A 37 12.52 -18.07 5.68
CA PHE A 37 13.53 -17.01 5.69
C PHE A 37 13.63 -16.34 7.05
N ASN A 38 14.84 -16.01 7.48
CA ASN A 38 15.08 -15.25 8.70
C ASN A 38 15.11 -13.76 8.39
N PHE A 39 14.04 -13.05 8.75
CA PHE A 39 13.91 -11.62 8.50
C PHE A 39 14.40 -10.79 9.68
N ALA A 40 15.38 -9.91 9.44
CA ALA A 40 15.85 -8.89 10.36
C ALA A 40 15.40 -7.50 9.85
N LEU A 41 14.44 -6.87 10.53
CA LEU A 41 13.87 -5.59 10.13
C LEU A 41 14.48 -4.42 10.89
N TYR A 42 14.90 -3.39 10.16
CA TYR A 42 15.33 -2.11 10.70
C TYR A 42 14.30 -1.03 10.35
N THR A 43 13.63 -0.44 11.34
CA THR A 43 12.49 0.47 11.15
C THR A 43 12.51 1.63 12.16
N ALA A 44 11.61 2.63 11.99
CA ALA A 44 11.44 3.70 12.97
C ALA A 44 10.77 3.21 14.25
N ASP A 45 11.06 3.89 15.37
CA ASP A 45 10.48 3.61 16.68
C ASP A 45 9.08 4.24 16.89
N ARG A 46 8.52 4.90 15.84
CA ARG A 46 7.24 5.64 15.88
C ARG A 46 6.52 5.58 14.56
N ASP A 47 5.21 5.82 14.61
CA ASP A 47 4.39 5.83 13.40
C ASP A 47 4.50 7.15 12.63
N LEU A 48 3.95 7.17 11.42
CA LEU A 48 3.94 8.33 10.54
C LEU A 48 3.26 9.53 11.22
N GLY A 49 4.02 10.61 11.34
CA GLY A 49 3.54 11.86 11.93
C GLY A 49 3.54 11.89 13.47
N ASP A 50 3.90 10.80 14.16
CA ASP A 50 3.93 10.78 15.62
C ASP A 50 5.22 11.35 16.18
N ALA A 51 5.10 12.18 17.22
CA ALA A 51 6.23 12.68 17.97
C ALA A 51 6.77 11.65 18.99
N ALA A 52 5.88 10.84 19.57
CA ALA A 52 6.22 9.84 20.57
C ALA A 52 6.54 8.47 19.94
N PRO A 53 7.44 7.67 20.53
CA PRO A 53 7.67 6.30 20.11
C PRO A 53 6.48 5.40 20.47
N TYR A 54 6.41 4.21 19.85
CA TYR A 54 5.43 3.19 20.24
C TYR A 54 5.62 2.80 21.71
N ALA A 55 4.55 2.70 22.47
CA ALA A 55 4.59 2.36 23.90
C ALA A 55 4.99 0.90 24.18
N SER A 56 4.75 -0.01 23.22
CA SER A 56 4.88 -1.46 23.39
C SER A 56 6.19 -2.05 22.89
N ILE A 57 7.21 -1.23 22.57
CA ILE A 57 8.46 -1.70 21.98
C ILE A 57 9.68 -1.40 22.85
N GLN A 58 10.75 -2.17 22.64
CA GLN A 58 12.09 -1.83 23.10
C GLN A 58 12.81 -1.02 22.01
N ARG A 59 13.24 0.21 22.33
CA ARG A 59 13.95 1.10 21.42
C ARG A 59 15.42 0.73 21.33
N ASN A 60 15.99 0.80 20.14
CA ASN A 60 17.40 0.55 19.86
C ASN A 60 17.91 -0.83 20.30
N ALA A 61 17.03 -1.82 20.31
CA ALA A 61 17.33 -3.22 20.57
C ALA A 61 16.56 -4.13 19.61
N TRP A 62 17.10 -5.29 19.31
CA TRP A 62 16.43 -6.35 18.58
C TRP A 62 15.38 -7.02 19.45
N GLN A 63 14.22 -7.29 18.90
CA GLN A 63 13.12 -7.99 19.57
C GLN A 63 12.25 -8.72 18.55
N SER A 64 11.68 -9.86 18.94
CA SER A 64 10.81 -10.65 18.06
C SER A 64 9.44 -10.00 17.91
N VAL A 65 8.99 -9.83 16.68
CA VAL A 65 7.63 -9.36 16.33
C VAL A 65 7.07 -10.25 15.23
N GLY A 66 6.12 -11.10 15.57
CA GLY A 66 5.65 -12.17 14.70
C GLY A 66 6.80 -13.13 14.35
N LYS A 67 7.08 -13.31 13.06
CA LYS A 67 8.15 -14.20 12.56
C LYS A 67 9.42 -13.42 12.17
N ALA A 68 9.61 -12.20 12.64
CA ALA A 68 10.78 -11.39 12.33
C ALA A 68 11.46 -10.88 13.60
N GLU A 69 12.77 -10.68 13.54
CA GLU A 69 13.53 -9.88 14.49
C GLU A 69 13.50 -8.42 14.05
N VAL A 70 13.06 -7.50 14.92
CA VAL A 70 12.83 -6.09 14.60
C VAL A 70 13.64 -5.17 15.46
N PHE A 71 14.36 -4.23 14.84
CA PHE A 71 15.10 -3.16 15.51
C PHE A 71 14.39 -1.83 15.31
N TYR A 72 13.82 -1.28 16.37
CA TYR A 72 13.14 0.02 16.34
C TYR A 72 14.14 1.15 16.62
N ALA A 73 14.60 1.78 15.56
CA ALA A 73 15.63 2.80 15.62
C ALA A 73 15.07 4.16 16.04
N SER A 74 15.57 4.71 17.15
CA SER A 74 15.25 6.08 17.55
C SER A 74 15.93 7.12 16.66
N PRO A 75 15.34 8.33 16.45
CA PRO A 75 15.99 9.42 15.71
C PRO A 75 17.07 10.16 16.50
N GLU A 76 17.33 9.77 17.75
CA GLU A 76 18.29 10.41 18.64
C GLU A 76 19.73 10.36 18.11
N PRO A 77 20.62 11.26 18.58
CA PRO A 77 22.03 11.26 18.20
C PRO A 77 22.67 9.86 18.27
N GLY A 78 23.56 9.58 17.32
CA GLY A 78 24.16 8.25 17.17
C GLY A 78 23.36 7.24 16.33
N TRP A 79 22.21 7.60 15.77
CA TRP A 79 21.40 6.70 14.94
C TRP A 79 22.16 6.21 13.69
N ILE A 80 23.06 7.02 13.12
CA ILE A 80 23.92 6.62 11.98
C ILE A 80 24.88 5.51 12.40
N SER A 81 25.54 5.65 13.56
CA SER A 81 26.44 4.63 14.09
C SER A 81 25.67 3.34 14.45
N ARG A 82 24.45 3.46 14.96
CA ARG A 82 23.60 2.27 15.22
C ARG A 82 23.25 1.54 13.92
N LEU A 83 22.85 2.26 12.85
CA LEU A 83 22.59 1.65 11.56
C LEU A 83 23.84 0.95 11.01
N TRP A 84 25.00 1.62 11.06
CA TRP A 84 26.28 1.04 10.62
C TRP A 84 26.59 -0.26 11.37
N LYS A 85 26.48 -0.26 12.71
CA LYS A 85 26.73 -1.44 13.55
C LYS A 85 25.78 -2.59 13.21
N ASN A 86 24.49 -2.31 13.05
CA ASN A 86 23.50 -3.34 12.72
C ASN A 86 23.77 -3.99 11.35
N ILE A 87 24.17 -3.21 10.34
CA ILE A 87 24.54 -3.75 9.03
C ILE A 87 25.87 -4.52 9.10
N ALA A 88 26.86 -4.01 9.83
CA ALA A 88 28.17 -4.64 9.97
C ALA A 88 28.09 -6.01 10.66
N SER A 89 27.28 -6.12 11.72
CA SER A 89 27.09 -7.35 12.48
C SER A 89 26.11 -8.35 11.88
N PHE A 90 25.37 -7.96 10.83
CA PHE A 90 24.41 -8.86 10.18
C PHE A 90 25.14 -9.96 9.38
N GLU A 91 24.80 -11.21 9.60
CA GLU A 91 25.49 -12.36 8.98
C GLU A 91 24.93 -12.79 7.61
N GLY A 92 23.84 -12.16 7.13
CA GLY A 92 23.28 -12.46 5.81
C GLY A 92 23.91 -11.64 4.67
N ASN A 93 23.62 -12.03 3.44
CA ASN A 93 24.13 -11.43 2.22
C ASN A 93 23.06 -10.73 1.37
N THR A 94 21.87 -10.49 1.91
CA THR A 94 20.77 -9.86 1.18
C THR A 94 20.19 -8.70 2.00
N ILE A 95 20.06 -7.54 1.36
CA ILE A 95 19.27 -6.41 1.88
C ILE A 95 18.05 -6.15 1.00
N HIS A 96 16.88 -5.95 1.63
CA HIS A 96 15.65 -5.53 0.96
C HIS A 96 15.25 -4.14 1.45
N LEU A 97 15.36 -3.16 0.56
CA LEU A 97 15.04 -1.75 0.79
C LEU A 97 13.62 -1.47 0.30
N ASN A 98 12.82 -0.80 1.12
CA ASN A 98 11.40 -0.53 0.83
C ASN A 98 11.11 0.96 0.67
N SER A 99 12.02 1.71 0.10
CA SER A 99 11.88 3.09 -0.37
C SER A 99 13.13 3.51 -1.15
N PHE A 100 12.91 4.29 -2.20
CA PHE A 100 13.97 4.89 -3.01
C PHE A 100 14.43 6.25 -2.47
N PHE A 101 13.48 7.07 -1.97
CA PHE A 101 13.76 8.44 -1.54
C PHE A 101 13.98 8.59 -0.02
N ALA A 102 13.67 7.59 0.80
CA ALA A 102 13.86 7.70 2.24
C ALA A 102 15.35 7.68 2.60
N PHE A 103 15.87 8.84 3.06
CA PHE A 103 17.30 8.95 3.40
C PHE A 103 17.72 7.91 4.45
N ARG A 104 16.95 7.80 5.53
CA ARG A 104 17.30 6.99 6.71
C ARG A 104 17.08 5.48 6.49
N PHE A 105 16.08 5.09 5.70
CA PHE A 105 15.65 3.70 5.53
C PHE A 105 15.80 3.16 4.10
N GLY A 106 16.34 3.96 3.18
CA GLY A 106 16.61 3.59 1.79
C GLY A 106 18.03 3.95 1.37
N ILE A 107 18.34 5.26 1.29
CA ILE A 107 19.60 5.74 0.69
C ILE A 107 20.81 5.38 1.56
N LEU A 108 20.78 5.72 2.86
CA LEU A 108 21.92 5.48 3.74
C LEU A 108 22.18 3.99 4.00
N PRO A 109 21.17 3.14 4.23
CA PRO A 109 21.37 1.69 4.28
C PRO A 109 21.97 1.11 3.00
N LEU A 110 21.56 1.58 1.81
CA LEU A 110 22.15 1.17 0.55
C LEU A 110 23.66 1.49 0.48
N ILE A 111 24.04 2.73 0.84
CA ILE A 111 25.44 3.15 0.86
C ILE A 111 26.26 2.29 1.84
N PHE A 112 25.76 2.11 3.05
CA PHE A 112 26.46 1.30 4.07
C PHE A 112 26.57 -0.16 3.67
N TRP A 113 25.50 -0.73 3.06
CA TRP A 113 25.53 -2.09 2.56
C TRP A 113 26.61 -2.29 1.49
N ARG A 114 26.73 -1.36 0.55
CA ARG A 114 27.76 -1.41 -0.50
C ARG A 114 29.18 -1.33 0.05
N ILE A 115 29.39 -0.58 1.13
CA ILE A 115 30.71 -0.42 1.76
C ILE A 115 31.06 -1.65 2.60
N LEU A 116 30.12 -2.12 3.40
CA LEU A 116 30.36 -3.16 4.40
C LEU A 116 30.25 -4.59 3.85
N LYS A 117 29.46 -4.76 2.78
CA LYS A 117 29.15 -6.06 2.19
C LYS A 117 29.28 -5.98 0.64
N PRO A 118 30.51 -5.77 0.13
CA PRO A 118 30.72 -5.66 -1.30
C PRO A 118 30.33 -6.98 -2.00
N GLY A 119 29.56 -6.87 -3.09
CA GLY A 119 29.06 -8.02 -3.84
C GLY A 119 27.79 -8.65 -3.29
N ALA A 120 27.35 -8.32 -2.08
CA ALA A 120 26.11 -8.84 -1.51
C ALA A 120 24.86 -8.31 -2.24
N ALA A 121 23.80 -9.10 -2.24
CA ALA A 121 22.58 -8.83 -2.99
C ALA A 121 21.80 -7.64 -2.44
N ILE A 122 21.25 -6.84 -3.34
CA ILE A 122 20.42 -5.67 -3.01
C ILE A 122 19.11 -5.78 -3.77
N ILE A 123 18.00 -5.83 -3.02
CA ILE A 123 16.64 -5.73 -3.55
C ILE A 123 16.11 -4.35 -3.17
N LEU A 124 15.44 -3.67 -4.10
CA LEU A 124 14.79 -2.40 -3.83
C LEU A 124 13.38 -2.34 -4.41
N GLY A 125 12.39 -2.18 -3.54
CA GLY A 125 11.01 -1.87 -3.90
C GLY A 125 10.72 -0.38 -3.69
N PRO A 126 10.43 0.38 -4.77
CA PRO A 126 10.11 1.82 -4.66
C PRO A 126 8.75 2.08 -4.04
N ARG A 127 7.89 1.07 -3.97
CA ARG A 127 6.56 1.14 -3.31
C ARG A 127 5.71 2.30 -3.83
N GLY A 128 5.63 2.45 -5.17
CA GLY A 128 4.84 3.47 -5.85
C GLY A 128 5.43 4.87 -5.82
N GLU A 129 6.69 5.06 -5.38
CA GLU A 129 7.35 6.36 -5.37
C GLU A 129 7.70 6.88 -6.78
N PHE A 130 7.69 6.00 -7.79
CA PHE A 130 7.96 6.32 -9.18
C PHE A 130 6.70 6.57 -10.01
N SER A 131 5.50 6.42 -9.45
CA SER A 131 4.26 6.79 -10.14
C SER A 131 4.26 8.28 -10.50
N GLU A 132 3.57 8.65 -11.58
CA GLU A 132 3.54 10.03 -12.05
C GLU A 132 3.02 11.00 -10.97
N GLY A 133 1.96 10.61 -10.27
CA GLY A 133 1.41 11.38 -9.15
C GLY A 133 2.43 11.58 -8.03
N ALA A 134 3.19 10.53 -7.67
CA ALA A 134 4.21 10.63 -6.64
C ALA A 134 5.41 11.49 -7.09
N LEU A 135 5.86 11.36 -8.34
CA LEU A 135 6.99 12.12 -8.87
C LEU A 135 6.67 13.61 -9.04
N ASN A 136 5.42 13.97 -9.31
CA ASN A 136 5.00 15.37 -9.43
C ASN A 136 5.05 16.11 -8.08
N LEU A 137 4.94 15.41 -6.97
CA LEU A 137 5.20 15.98 -5.66
C LEU A 137 6.69 16.25 -5.48
N LYS A 138 7.07 17.55 -5.33
CA LYS A 138 8.47 18.02 -5.23
C LYS A 138 9.32 17.65 -6.48
N LYS A 139 8.73 17.70 -7.67
CA LYS A 139 9.24 17.24 -8.97
C LYS A 139 10.72 17.60 -9.23
N ARG A 140 11.10 18.89 -9.02
CA ARG A 140 12.48 19.36 -9.30
C ARG A 140 13.51 18.65 -8.42
N LYS A 141 13.24 18.51 -7.11
CA LYS A 141 14.15 17.86 -6.16
C LYS A 141 14.32 16.37 -6.48
N LYS A 142 13.21 15.67 -6.79
CA LYS A 142 13.24 14.24 -7.14
C LYS A 142 13.98 14.00 -8.45
N LYS A 143 13.71 14.79 -9.50
CA LYS A 143 14.44 14.67 -10.78
C LYS A 143 15.94 14.88 -10.61
N PHE A 144 16.34 15.90 -9.85
CA PHE A 144 17.76 16.16 -9.57
C PHE A 144 18.41 14.99 -8.85
N PHE A 145 17.78 14.48 -7.76
CA PHE A 145 18.29 13.32 -7.04
C PHE A 145 18.44 12.09 -7.93
N ILE A 146 17.42 11.76 -8.74
CA ILE A 146 17.46 10.62 -9.67
C ILE A 146 18.63 10.77 -10.66
N SER A 147 18.84 11.97 -11.22
CA SER A 147 19.93 12.23 -12.16
C SER A 147 21.29 12.00 -11.51
N VAL A 148 21.52 12.61 -10.36
CA VAL A 148 22.80 12.45 -9.62
C VAL A 148 23.02 10.98 -9.22
N ALA A 149 22.01 10.32 -8.69
CA ALA A 149 22.11 8.92 -8.26
C ALA A 149 22.42 7.96 -9.42
N LYS A 150 21.87 8.23 -10.61
CA LYS A 150 22.20 7.49 -11.85
C LYS A 150 23.64 7.73 -12.29
N THR A 151 24.07 8.98 -12.33
CA THR A 151 25.44 9.35 -12.73
C THR A 151 26.49 8.71 -11.82
N LEU A 152 26.21 8.68 -10.51
CA LEU A 152 27.09 8.04 -9.51
C LEU A 152 26.99 6.50 -9.51
N GLY A 153 26.09 5.92 -10.30
CA GLY A 153 25.88 4.48 -10.30
C GLY A 153 25.37 3.90 -8.98
N LEU A 154 24.75 4.75 -8.12
CA LEU A 154 24.32 4.34 -6.77
C LEU A 154 23.35 3.16 -6.80
N TYR A 155 22.53 3.03 -7.84
CA TYR A 155 21.55 1.98 -8.03
C TYR A 155 21.96 0.94 -9.11
N LYS A 156 23.24 0.84 -9.42
CA LYS A 156 23.77 -0.17 -10.35
C LYS A 156 23.71 -1.57 -9.70
N ASN A 157 23.42 -2.60 -10.48
CA ASN A 157 23.38 -4.01 -10.03
C ASN A 157 22.40 -4.23 -8.85
N ILE A 158 21.25 -3.60 -8.89
CA ILE A 158 20.15 -3.83 -7.95
C ILE A 158 19.09 -4.68 -8.63
N LEU A 159 18.50 -5.64 -7.89
CA LEU A 159 17.25 -6.29 -8.26
C LEU A 159 16.09 -5.40 -7.81
N TRP A 160 15.35 -4.86 -8.78
CA TRP A 160 14.17 -4.07 -8.48
C TRP A 160 12.99 -4.99 -8.19
N HIS A 161 12.34 -4.78 -7.07
CA HIS A 161 11.09 -5.44 -6.71
C HIS A 161 9.91 -4.54 -7.12
N ALA A 162 9.09 -5.01 -8.04
CA ALA A 162 7.84 -4.36 -8.41
C ALA A 162 6.66 -5.20 -7.89
N SER A 163 5.66 -4.56 -7.31
CA SER A 163 4.45 -5.24 -6.83
C SER A 163 3.37 -5.39 -7.92
N SER A 164 3.63 -4.89 -9.12
CA SER A 164 2.76 -5.01 -10.29
C SER A 164 3.54 -4.67 -11.56
N ASP A 165 2.96 -5.05 -12.72
CA ASP A 165 3.49 -4.65 -14.02
C ASP A 165 3.48 -3.13 -14.22
N PHE A 166 2.52 -2.42 -13.62
CA PHE A 166 2.49 -0.96 -13.59
C PHE A 166 3.71 -0.38 -12.88
N GLU A 167 4.04 -0.89 -11.70
CA GLU A 167 5.25 -0.45 -10.98
C GLU A 167 6.51 -0.84 -11.74
N ALA A 168 6.54 -2.00 -12.39
CA ALA A 168 7.66 -2.41 -13.24
C ALA A 168 7.84 -1.45 -14.44
N ALA A 169 6.76 -1.00 -15.07
CA ALA A 169 6.80 0.01 -16.12
C ALA A 169 7.30 1.37 -15.60
N ASP A 170 6.85 1.80 -14.41
CA ASP A 170 7.34 3.00 -13.74
C ASP A 170 8.83 2.94 -13.42
N ILE A 171 9.32 1.79 -12.95
CA ILE A 171 10.76 1.56 -12.69
C ILE A 171 11.55 1.69 -13.99
N ARG A 172 11.12 1.04 -15.09
CA ARG A 172 11.78 1.15 -16.40
C ARG A 172 11.77 2.58 -16.91
N ARG A 173 10.66 3.29 -16.79
CA ARG A 173 10.53 4.70 -17.22
C ARG A 173 11.51 5.61 -16.46
N VAL A 174 11.71 5.38 -15.17
CA VAL A 174 12.56 6.22 -14.32
C VAL A 174 14.01 5.81 -14.39
N MET A 175 14.32 4.51 -14.29
CA MET A 175 15.69 4.00 -14.15
C MET A 175 16.33 3.58 -15.49
N GLY A 176 15.53 3.30 -16.51
CA GLY A 176 15.95 2.82 -17.83
C GLY A 176 15.49 1.39 -18.11
N SER A 177 15.50 0.99 -19.38
CA SER A 177 14.99 -0.32 -19.83
C SER A 177 15.83 -1.53 -19.38
N ASN A 178 17.13 -1.32 -19.12
CA ASN A 178 18.09 -2.40 -18.85
C ASN A 178 18.22 -2.80 -17.38
N VAL A 179 17.30 -2.36 -16.52
CA VAL A 179 17.29 -2.74 -15.09
C VAL A 179 16.69 -4.13 -14.89
N LYS A 180 17.26 -4.90 -13.97
CA LYS A 180 16.71 -6.20 -13.57
C LYS A 180 15.49 -5.96 -12.67
N ILE A 181 14.32 -6.45 -13.07
CA ILE A 181 13.09 -6.31 -12.30
C ILE A 181 12.51 -7.69 -12.04
N HIS A 182 12.13 -7.95 -10.80
CA HIS A 182 11.31 -9.09 -10.41
C HIS A 182 9.93 -8.55 -10.00
N VAL A 183 8.88 -9.02 -10.66
CA VAL A 183 7.51 -8.70 -10.30
C VAL A 183 7.04 -9.72 -9.28
N ALA A 184 6.73 -9.27 -8.07
CA ALA A 184 6.13 -10.08 -7.02
C ALA A 184 4.99 -9.28 -6.41
N ILE A 185 3.77 -9.75 -6.62
CA ILE A 185 2.55 -9.10 -6.15
C ILE A 185 2.53 -9.10 -4.63
N ASP A 186 2.10 -7.99 -4.02
CA ASP A 186 1.98 -7.90 -2.58
C ASP A 186 1.02 -8.98 -2.04
N ILE A 187 1.46 -9.72 -1.03
CA ILE A 187 0.67 -10.77 -0.40
C ILE A 187 -0.46 -10.10 0.39
N ALA A 188 -1.69 -10.50 0.10
CA ALA A 188 -2.86 -10.13 0.88
C ALA A 188 -3.46 -11.35 1.56
N SER A 189 -4.03 -11.17 2.73
CA SER A 189 -4.65 -12.26 3.50
C SER A 189 -6.13 -11.97 3.69
N PRO A 190 -7.02 -12.47 2.82
CA PRO A 190 -8.45 -12.28 2.97
C PRO A 190 -8.95 -13.01 4.23
N LYS A 191 -9.85 -12.36 4.97
CA LYS A 191 -10.49 -12.98 6.15
C LYS A 191 -11.39 -14.12 5.69
N ALA A 192 -11.17 -15.33 6.20
CA ALA A 192 -11.89 -16.53 5.76
C ALA A 192 -13.38 -16.49 6.09
N GLU A 193 -13.75 -16.01 7.30
CA GLU A 193 -15.13 -15.93 7.76
C GLU A 193 -15.59 -14.47 7.86
N MET A 194 -16.74 -14.18 7.25
CA MET A 194 -17.37 -12.86 7.30
C MET A 194 -18.86 -12.98 6.97
N THR A 195 -19.70 -12.28 7.73
CA THR A 195 -21.13 -12.17 7.43
C THR A 195 -21.38 -10.98 6.52
N LEU A 196 -21.93 -11.25 5.33
CA LEU A 196 -22.35 -10.19 4.42
C LEU A 196 -23.66 -9.58 4.93
N LYS A 197 -23.69 -8.25 5.05
CA LYS A 197 -24.90 -7.52 5.42
C LYS A 197 -25.81 -7.36 4.22
N GLU A 198 -27.10 -7.59 4.44
CA GLU A 198 -28.15 -7.29 3.48
C GLU A 198 -28.45 -5.79 3.45
N ARG A 199 -28.90 -5.32 2.31
CA ARG A 199 -29.36 -3.96 2.11
C ARG A 199 -30.89 -3.91 2.30
N TRP A 200 -31.37 -2.95 3.07
CA TRP A 200 -32.81 -2.75 3.24
C TRP A 200 -33.39 -1.97 2.06
N PRO A 201 -34.57 -2.35 1.54
CA PRO A 201 -35.26 -1.58 0.51
C PRO A 201 -35.49 -0.12 0.97
N GLY A 202 -35.16 0.84 0.08
CA GLY A 202 -35.31 2.27 0.37
C GLY A 202 -34.27 2.87 1.32
N ALA A 203 -33.34 2.09 1.87
CA ALA A 203 -32.26 2.63 2.67
C ALA A 203 -31.27 3.44 1.81
N PRO A 204 -30.66 4.52 2.35
CA PRO A 204 -29.60 5.25 1.68
C PRO A 204 -28.44 4.33 1.30
N LEU A 205 -27.84 4.55 0.11
CA LEU A 205 -26.62 3.86 -0.29
C LEU A 205 -25.47 4.26 0.63
N ARG A 206 -24.84 3.30 1.29
CA ARG A 206 -23.71 3.55 2.20
C ARG A 206 -22.40 3.38 1.43
N ILE A 207 -21.73 4.50 1.17
CA ILE A 207 -20.45 4.56 0.47
C ILE A 207 -19.34 4.80 1.49
N VAL A 208 -18.22 4.10 1.35
CA VAL A 208 -17.07 4.28 2.22
C VAL A 208 -15.82 4.65 1.44
N PHE A 209 -15.08 5.60 1.98
CA PHE A 209 -13.72 5.94 1.59
C PHE A 209 -12.79 5.57 2.75
N VAL A 210 -11.84 4.67 2.52
CA VAL A 210 -10.85 4.27 3.53
C VAL A 210 -9.46 4.50 2.98
N SER A 211 -8.82 5.59 3.38
CA SER A 211 -7.44 5.91 3.04
C SER A 211 -6.92 7.10 3.84
N ARG A 212 -5.60 7.32 3.84
CA ARG A 212 -5.03 8.60 4.31
C ARG A 212 -5.62 9.74 3.48
N ILE A 213 -6.00 10.83 4.14
CA ILE A 213 -6.53 12.01 3.45
C ILE A 213 -5.35 12.84 2.95
N SER A 214 -5.10 12.73 1.65
CA SER A 214 -4.01 13.42 0.95
C SER A 214 -4.36 13.63 -0.52
N PRO A 215 -3.73 14.60 -1.21
CA PRO A 215 -4.02 14.86 -2.62
C PRO A 215 -3.90 13.62 -3.52
N LYS A 216 -2.98 12.70 -3.21
CA LYS A 216 -2.81 11.46 -3.97
C LYS A 216 -4.07 10.58 -3.94
N LYS A 217 -4.83 10.59 -2.84
CA LYS A 217 -6.02 9.74 -2.65
C LYS A 217 -7.30 10.37 -3.21
N ASN A 218 -7.24 11.64 -3.59
CA ASN A 218 -8.23 12.35 -4.38
C ASN A 218 -9.66 12.35 -3.79
N LEU A 219 -9.77 12.62 -2.48
CA LEU A 219 -11.07 12.76 -1.82
C LEU A 219 -11.90 13.91 -2.43
N LEU A 220 -11.27 14.98 -2.92
CA LEU A 220 -11.96 16.06 -3.64
C LEU A 220 -12.68 15.54 -4.89
N GLY A 221 -12.03 14.67 -5.68
CA GLY A 221 -12.66 14.06 -6.84
C GLY A 221 -13.86 13.17 -6.47
N ALA A 222 -13.79 12.47 -5.32
CA ALA A 222 -14.94 11.72 -4.80
C ALA A 222 -16.10 12.66 -4.44
N ILE A 223 -15.82 13.77 -3.75
CA ILE A 223 -16.83 14.78 -3.38
C ILE A 223 -17.45 15.40 -4.63
N ASP A 224 -16.65 15.70 -5.66
CA ASP A 224 -17.15 16.30 -6.90
C ASP A 224 -18.08 15.34 -7.68
N ALA A 225 -17.79 14.03 -7.69
CA ALA A 225 -18.70 13.04 -8.25
C ALA A 225 -20.03 12.99 -7.48
N LEU A 226 -19.98 13.08 -6.15
CA LEU A 226 -21.17 13.05 -5.30
C LEU A 226 -22.11 14.24 -5.51
N LYS A 227 -21.62 15.41 -5.94
CA LYS A 227 -22.46 16.59 -6.25
C LYS A 227 -23.50 16.33 -7.34
N LYS A 228 -23.31 15.29 -8.16
CA LYS A 228 -24.18 14.95 -9.30
C LYS A 228 -25.20 13.85 -8.97
N ILE A 229 -25.16 13.27 -7.77
CA ILE A 229 -26.00 12.14 -7.36
C ILE A 229 -27.40 12.60 -6.98
N LYS A 230 -28.42 11.83 -7.40
CA LYS A 230 -29.83 12.04 -7.06
C LYS A 230 -30.31 11.11 -5.94
N SER A 231 -29.75 9.91 -5.86
CA SER A 231 -30.06 8.93 -4.82
C SER A 231 -29.66 9.42 -3.43
N GLN A 232 -30.31 8.89 -2.40
CA GLN A 232 -29.93 9.12 -1.00
C GLN A 232 -28.63 8.37 -0.70
N VAL A 233 -27.60 9.09 -0.25
CA VAL A 233 -26.26 8.55 0.01
C VAL A 233 -25.75 8.94 1.39
N VAL A 234 -25.15 8.00 2.10
CA VAL A 234 -24.28 8.25 3.25
C VAL A 234 -22.85 7.96 2.82
N PHE A 235 -21.99 8.98 2.88
CA PHE A 235 -20.57 8.87 2.52
C PHE A 235 -19.70 9.05 3.75
N ASP A 236 -19.15 7.95 4.24
CA ASP A 236 -18.31 7.90 5.43
C ASP A 236 -16.81 7.81 5.03
N ILE A 237 -16.00 8.66 5.66
CA ILE A 237 -14.57 8.78 5.39
C ILE A 237 -13.77 8.31 6.59
N TYR A 238 -12.90 7.31 6.37
CA TYR A 238 -11.96 6.79 7.36
C TYR A 238 -10.52 7.01 6.91
N GLY A 239 -9.70 7.48 7.83
CA GLY A 239 -8.26 7.61 7.68
C GLY A 239 -7.67 8.88 8.31
N PRO A 240 -6.36 8.89 8.57
CA PRO A 240 -5.71 10.07 9.13
C PRO A 240 -5.66 11.21 8.12
N ALA A 241 -5.91 12.44 8.57
CA ALA A 241 -5.73 13.64 7.79
C ALA A 241 -4.23 13.97 7.73
N GLU A 242 -3.53 13.39 6.75
CA GLU A 242 -2.09 13.53 6.55
C GLU A 242 -1.72 14.96 6.11
N ASP A 243 -2.55 15.55 5.25
CA ASP A 243 -2.41 16.93 4.76
C ASP A 243 -3.59 17.77 5.25
N GLN A 244 -3.34 18.61 6.25
CA GLN A 244 -4.37 19.44 6.88
C GLN A 244 -4.94 20.49 5.93
N ASN A 245 -4.11 21.04 5.03
CA ASN A 245 -4.57 22.02 4.05
C ASN A 245 -5.51 21.37 3.01
N TYR A 246 -5.16 20.18 2.57
CA TYR A 246 -5.99 19.40 1.67
C TYR A 246 -7.30 18.96 2.36
N TRP A 247 -7.23 18.55 3.61
CA TRP A 247 -8.41 18.21 4.40
C TRP A 247 -9.37 19.39 4.55
N ALA A 248 -8.86 20.59 4.83
CA ALA A 248 -9.68 21.81 4.89
C ALA A 248 -10.39 22.08 3.55
N GLN A 249 -9.70 21.90 2.41
CA GLN A 249 -10.32 22.03 1.08
C GLN A 249 -11.45 20.99 0.87
N CYS A 250 -11.25 19.74 1.30
CA CYS A 250 -12.28 18.71 1.24
C CYS A 250 -13.52 19.09 2.07
N GLN A 251 -13.31 19.60 3.27
CA GLN A 251 -14.42 20.05 4.14
C GLN A 251 -15.20 21.20 3.53
N GLU A 252 -14.54 22.19 2.94
CA GLU A 252 -15.23 23.30 2.24
C GLU A 252 -16.00 22.78 1.02
N SER A 253 -15.42 21.89 0.23
CA SER A 253 -16.12 21.28 -0.92
C SER A 253 -17.33 20.46 -0.48
N ALA A 254 -17.24 19.76 0.64
CA ALA A 254 -18.33 18.96 1.17
C ALA A 254 -19.55 19.77 1.62
N LYS A 255 -19.37 21.05 2.01
CA LYS A 255 -20.50 21.96 2.33
C LYS A 255 -21.39 22.24 1.12
N LEU A 256 -20.87 22.02 -0.09
CA LEU A 256 -21.60 22.23 -1.34
C LEU A 256 -22.34 20.95 -1.82
N LEU A 257 -22.31 19.89 -1.05
CA LEU A 257 -23.05 18.66 -1.38
C LEU A 257 -24.57 18.90 -1.24
N PRO A 258 -25.38 18.28 -2.12
CA PRO A 258 -26.84 18.37 -2.04
C PRO A 258 -27.38 17.65 -0.81
N GLN A 259 -28.61 18.00 -0.38
CA GLN A 259 -29.21 17.51 0.87
C GLN A 259 -29.42 15.99 0.94
N ASN A 260 -29.46 15.31 -0.21
CA ASN A 260 -29.55 13.86 -0.28
C ASN A 260 -28.23 13.15 0.03
N ILE A 261 -27.13 13.88 0.22
CA ILE A 261 -25.81 13.33 0.53
C ILE A 261 -25.42 13.70 1.97
N ARG A 262 -25.26 12.69 2.82
CA ARG A 262 -24.68 12.83 4.15
C ARG A 262 -23.20 12.53 4.11
N PHE A 263 -22.36 13.53 4.33
CA PHE A 263 -20.92 13.41 4.42
C PHE A 263 -20.47 13.34 5.88
N GLN A 264 -19.65 12.33 6.25
CA GLN A 264 -19.20 12.17 7.62
C GLN A 264 -17.73 11.72 7.68
N TYR A 265 -16.91 12.43 8.46
CA TYR A 265 -15.58 11.98 8.84
C TYR A 265 -15.65 11.13 10.11
N CYS A 266 -15.13 9.92 10.04
CA CYS A 266 -15.24 8.91 11.09
C CYS A 266 -13.91 8.60 11.79
N GLY A 267 -12.83 9.36 11.46
CA GLY A 267 -11.51 9.13 12.05
C GLY A 267 -10.73 7.99 11.40
N ALA A 268 -9.65 7.56 12.02
CA ALA A 268 -8.80 6.47 11.51
C ALA A 268 -9.26 5.11 12.06
N LEU A 269 -9.19 4.07 11.22
CA LEU A 269 -9.41 2.68 11.62
C LEU A 269 -8.10 1.99 11.95
N GLN A 270 -8.13 1.13 12.96
CA GLN A 270 -7.05 0.17 13.15
C GLN A 270 -7.09 -0.88 12.03
N PRO A 271 -5.95 -1.40 11.56
CA PRO A 271 -5.90 -2.35 10.44
C PRO A 271 -6.82 -3.56 10.60
N MET A 272 -6.94 -4.10 11.82
CA MET A 272 -7.80 -5.25 12.12
C MET A 272 -9.30 -4.95 12.00
N GLN A 273 -9.69 -3.69 12.11
CA GLN A 273 -11.09 -3.25 12.03
C GLN A 273 -11.55 -3.02 10.58
N VAL A 274 -10.59 -2.84 9.65
CA VAL A 274 -10.91 -2.44 8.27
C VAL A 274 -11.80 -3.45 7.55
N PRO A 275 -11.54 -4.77 7.55
CA PRO A 275 -12.40 -5.72 6.85
C PRO A 275 -13.85 -5.75 7.39
N ASP A 276 -14.00 -5.78 8.71
CA ASP A 276 -15.34 -5.80 9.34
C ASP A 276 -16.08 -4.49 9.07
N LYS A 277 -15.36 -3.36 9.11
CA LYS A 277 -15.95 -2.07 8.79
C LYS A 277 -16.39 -1.98 7.32
N LEU A 278 -15.55 -2.44 6.39
CA LEU A 278 -15.89 -2.46 4.96
C LEU A 278 -17.15 -3.30 4.68
N ALA A 279 -17.33 -4.42 5.38
CA ALA A 279 -18.51 -5.27 5.24
C ALA A 279 -19.84 -4.56 5.59
N GLU A 280 -19.79 -3.44 6.33
CA GLU A 280 -20.97 -2.65 6.70
C GLU A 280 -21.50 -1.75 5.59
N TYR A 281 -20.74 -1.54 4.52
CA TYR A 281 -21.03 -0.60 3.44
C TYR A 281 -21.53 -1.29 2.17
N ASP A 282 -22.04 -0.47 1.25
CA ASP A 282 -22.61 -0.93 -0.01
C ASP A 282 -21.67 -0.69 -1.20
N LEU A 283 -20.76 0.28 -1.10
CA LEU A 283 -19.79 0.60 -2.15
C LEU A 283 -18.51 1.16 -1.53
N PHE A 284 -17.36 0.64 -1.95
CA PHE A 284 -16.06 1.25 -1.69
C PHE A 284 -15.73 2.25 -2.78
N PHE A 285 -15.42 3.50 -2.43
CA PHE A 285 -15.11 4.54 -3.40
C PHE A 285 -13.72 5.16 -3.16
N LEU A 286 -12.82 5.01 -4.13
CA LEU A 286 -11.45 5.55 -4.06
C LEU A 286 -10.95 6.00 -5.44
N PRO A 287 -11.24 7.23 -5.90
CA PRO A 287 -10.75 7.75 -7.18
C PRO A 287 -9.31 8.27 -7.05
N THR A 288 -8.39 7.42 -6.58
CA THR A 288 -6.98 7.76 -6.30
C THR A 288 -6.20 8.18 -7.55
N LEU A 289 -5.16 9.01 -7.40
CA LEU A 289 -4.23 9.34 -8.48
C LEU A 289 -3.16 8.25 -8.73
N GLY A 290 -3.25 7.13 -8.03
CA GLY A 290 -2.39 5.97 -8.21
C GLY A 290 -2.21 5.14 -6.95
N GLU A 291 -2.26 3.84 -7.12
CA GLU A 291 -1.91 2.84 -6.10
C GLU A 291 -0.75 1.98 -6.59
N ASN A 292 0.02 1.48 -5.65
CA ASN A 292 1.04 0.49 -5.95
C ASN A 292 0.40 -0.91 -6.07
N PHE A 293 -0.21 -1.37 -4.99
CA PHE A 293 -1.06 -2.57 -4.96
C PHE A 293 -2.51 -2.20 -4.61
N GLY A 294 -2.70 -1.37 -3.57
CA GLY A 294 -4.03 -1.00 -3.08
C GLY A 294 -4.61 -2.03 -2.13
N HIS A 295 -3.93 -2.34 -1.03
CA HIS A 295 -4.38 -3.31 -0.03
C HIS A 295 -5.84 -3.10 0.38
N VAL A 296 -6.28 -1.84 0.54
CA VAL A 296 -7.67 -1.54 0.92
C VAL A 296 -8.67 -1.92 -0.17
N ILE A 297 -8.28 -1.91 -1.45
CA ILE A 297 -9.12 -2.41 -2.56
C ILE A 297 -9.25 -3.93 -2.45
N ALA A 298 -8.14 -4.63 -2.21
CA ALA A 298 -8.14 -6.06 -1.94
C ALA A 298 -9.02 -6.43 -0.73
N GLU A 299 -8.97 -5.63 0.33
CA GLU A 299 -9.78 -5.80 1.53
C GLU A 299 -11.27 -5.56 1.27
N ALA A 300 -11.61 -4.54 0.48
CA ALA A 300 -12.98 -4.28 0.07
C ALA A 300 -13.56 -5.47 -0.72
N LEU A 301 -12.85 -5.93 -1.75
CA LEU A 301 -13.25 -7.10 -2.52
C LEU A 301 -13.34 -8.36 -1.65
N SER A 302 -12.37 -8.57 -0.74
CA SER A 302 -12.39 -9.67 0.21
C SER A 302 -13.55 -9.60 1.20
N SER A 303 -14.09 -8.41 1.44
CA SER A 303 -15.31 -8.19 2.23
C SER A 303 -16.60 -8.31 1.42
N GLY A 304 -16.50 -8.75 0.15
CA GLY A 304 -17.62 -8.82 -0.76
C GLY A 304 -18.19 -7.45 -1.12
N LEU A 305 -17.39 -6.39 -0.99
CA LEU A 305 -17.81 -5.03 -1.27
C LEU A 305 -17.42 -4.65 -2.70
N PRO A 306 -18.37 -4.23 -3.55
CA PRO A 306 -18.03 -3.72 -4.87
C PRO A 306 -17.18 -2.46 -4.75
N VAL A 307 -16.28 -2.26 -5.70
CA VAL A 307 -15.34 -1.15 -5.68
C VAL A 307 -15.55 -0.20 -6.86
N LEU A 308 -15.52 1.10 -6.59
CA LEU A 308 -15.49 2.16 -7.58
C LEU A 308 -14.17 2.90 -7.42
N ILE A 309 -13.28 2.71 -8.36
CA ILE A 309 -11.91 3.24 -8.28
C ILE A 309 -11.51 3.90 -9.60
N SER A 310 -10.37 4.60 -9.56
CA SER A 310 -9.77 5.12 -10.80
C SER A 310 -8.99 4.05 -11.55
N ASP A 311 -8.83 4.25 -12.85
CA ASP A 311 -8.04 3.40 -13.73
C ASP A 311 -6.52 3.55 -13.56
N THR A 312 -6.07 4.30 -12.57
CA THR A 312 -4.66 4.52 -12.21
C THR A 312 -4.14 3.52 -11.18
N THR A 313 -4.85 2.41 -10.98
CA THR A 313 -4.49 1.34 -10.05
C THR A 313 -4.16 0.04 -10.80
N PRO A 314 -3.50 -0.95 -10.17
CA PRO A 314 -3.30 -2.28 -10.76
C PRO A 314 -4.58 -3.10 -10.93
N TRP A 315 -5.69 -2.67 -10.31
CA TRP A 315 -6.98 -3.35 -10.36
C TRP A 315 -7.73 -2.91 -11.61
N ARG A 316 -7.79 -3.80 -12.62
CA ARG A 316 -8.31 -3.49 -13.96
C ARG A 316 -9.45 -4.43 -14.36
N ASP A 317 -10.22 -3.98 -15.34
CA ASP A 317 -11.32 -4.76 -15.92
C ASP A 317 -12.37 -5.17 -14.88
N LEU A 318 -12.62 -4.28 -13.91
CA LEU A 318 -13.49 -4.59 -12.78
C LEU A 318 -14.94 -4.77 -13.19
N ALA A 319 -15.40 -4.02 -14.19
CA ALA A 319 -16.76 -4.14 -14.72
C ALA A 319 -16.96 -5.49 -15.43
N GLU A 320 -15.99 -5.93 -16.25
CA GLU A 320 -16.02 -7.23 -16.94
C GLU A 320 -16.02 -8.40 -15.98
N LYS A 321 -15.27 -8.25 -14.88
CA LYS A 321 -15.17 -9.26 -13.80
C LYS A 321 -16.34 -9.17 -12.80
N SER A 322 -17.28 -8.25 -12.99
CA SER A 322 -18.38 -7.98 -12.06
C SER A 322 -17.94 -7.67 -10.62
N LEU A 323 -16.80 -6.96 -10.46
CA LEU A 323 -16.23 -6.59 -9.17
C LEU A 323 -16.49 -5.13 -8.78
N GLY A 324 -16.99 -4.33 -9.71
CA GLY A 324 -17.17 -2.89 -9.59
C GLY A 324 -16.71 -2.17 -10.86
N TRP A 325 -16.03 -1.03 -10.71
CA TRP A 325 -15.65 -0.19 -11.86
C TRP A 325 -14.27 0.46 -11.63
N ASP A 326 -13.48 0.51 -12.69
CA ASP A 326 -12.22 1.25 -12.80
C ASP A 326 -12.37 2.32 -13.90
N ILE A 327 -12.51 3.58 -13.48
CA ILE A 327 -12.93 4.71 -14.33
C ILE A 327 -11.78 5.70 -14.51
N PRO A 328 -11.55 6.22 -15.74
CA PRO A 328 -10.62 7.33 -15.96
C PRO A 328 -10.99 8.57 -15.13
N LEU A 329 -9.99 9.19 -14.49
CA LEU A 329 -10.19 10.31 -13.56
C LEU A 329 -10.85 11.55 -14.21
N ASN A 330 -10.73 11.73 -15.52
CA ASN A 330 -11.36 12.82 -16.26
C ASN A 330 -12.85 12.57 -16.57
N GLU A 331 -13.37 11.35 -16.31
CA GLU A 331 -14.76 10.98 -16.56
C GLU A 331 -15.61 11.07 -15.29
N VAL A 332 -15.68 12.26 -14.71
CA VAL A 332 -16.36 12.49 -13.40
C VAL A 332 -17.82 12.06 -13.44
N ASP A 333 -18.53 12.25 -14.56
CA ASP A 333 -19.93 11.86 -14.72
C ASP A 333 -20.12 10.34 -14.62
N ARG A 334 -19.18 9.55 -15.13
CA ARG A 334 -19.24 8.09 -15.04
C ARG A 334 -19.13 7.57 -13.61
N PHE A 335 -18.37 8.23 -12.74
CA PHE A 335 -18.36 7.87 -11.32
C PHE A 335 -19.77 8.03 -10.70
N ALA A 336 -20.47 9.12 -11.04
CA ALA A 336 -21.82 9.35 -10.58
C ALA A 336 -22.80 8.30 -11.15
N GLU A 337 -22.73 7.98 -12.43
CA GLU A 337 -23.54 6.93 -13.08
C GLU A 337 -23.34 5.56 -12.40
N CYS A 338 -22.11 5.17 -12.07
CA CYS A 338 -21.80 3.92 -11.37
C CYS A 338 -22.41 3.89 -9.96
N ILE A 339 -22.39 5.01 -9.24
CA ILE A 339 -23.03 5.13 -7.93
C ILE A 339 -24.54 4.97 -8.05
N GLU A 340 -25.18 5.63 -9.01
CA GLU A 340 -26.63 5.48 -9.27
C GLU A 340 -26.98 4.04 -9.69
N ALA A 341 -26.19 3.41 -10.53
CA ALA A 341 -26.36 1.99 -10.91
C ALA A 341 -26.28 1.06 -9.69
N CYS A 342 -25.34 1.34 -8.75
CA CYS A 342 -25.27 0.60 -7.50
C CYS A 342 -26.50 0.85 -6.62
N ALA A 343 -26.98 2.10 -6.55
CA ALA A 343 -28.17 2.49 -5.79
C ALA A 343 -29.46 1.83 -6.31
N ALA A 344 -29.56 1.63 -7.61
CA ALA A 344 -30.75 1.09 -8.29
C ALA A 344 -30.92 -0.44 -8.13
N LYS A 345 -29.89 -1.18 -7.66
CA LYS A 345 -29.98 -2.64 -7.50
C LYS A 345 -31.00 -3.02 -6.41
N SER A 346 -31.78 -4.07 -6.67
CA SER A 346 -32.62 -4.68 -5.63
C SER A 346 -31.77 -5.32 -4.53
N PRO A 347 -32.30 -5.53 -3.32
CA PRO A 347 -31.59 -6.22 -2.25
C PRO A 347 -31.08 -7.61 -2.67
N GLU A 348 -31.88 -8.36 -3.44
CA GLU A 348 -31.59 -9.70 -3.92
C GLU A 348 -30.44 -9.68 -4.94
N GLU A 349 -30.49 -8.79 -5.92
CA GLU A 349 -29.39 -8.60 -6.89
C GLU A 349 -28.10 -8.18 -6.20
N TYR A 350 -28.23 -7.30 -5.21
CA TYR A 350 -27.09 -6.76 -4.48
C TYR A 350 -26.39 -7.83 -3.63
N ILE A 351 -27.12 -8.65 -2.87
CA ILE A 351 -26.51 -9.71 -2.04
C ILE A 351 -25.88 -10.80 -2.91
N GLN A 352 -26.47 -11.18 -4.04
CA GLN A 352 -25.88 -12.11 -5.00
C GLN A 352 -24.58 -11.56 -5.57
N TRP A 353 -24.56 -10.28 -5.91
CA TRP A 353 -23.34 -9.60 -6.38
C TRP A 353 -22.25 -9.63 -5.32
N ARG A 354 -22.55 -9.29 -4.08
CA ARG A 354 -21.58 -9.35 -2.97
C ARG A 354 -21.01 -10.76 -2.77
N GLN A 355 -21.86 -11.80 -2.86
CA GLN A 355 -21.43 -13.18 -2.75
C GLN A 355 -20.46 -13.58 -3.88
N SER A 356 -20.76 -13.16 -5.11
CA SER A 356 -19.86 -13.42 -6.25
C SER A 356 -18.52 -12.70 -6.13
N ILE A 357 -18.51 -11.43 -5.69
CA ILE A 357 -17.28 -10.67 -5.44
C ILE A 357 -16.42 -11.39 -4.39
N ARG A 358 -17.04 -11.80 -3.27
CA ARG A 358 -16.31 -12.50 -2.21
C ARG A 358 -15.76 -13.84 -2.67
N ALA A 359 -16.54 -14.63 -3.39
CA ALA A 359 -16.08 -15.90 -3.93
C ALA A 359 -14.87 -15.70 -4.87
N TRP A 360 -14.94 -14.67 -5.73
CA TRP A 360 -13.82 -14.30 -6.58
C TRP A 360 -12.60 -13.89 -5.77
N ALA A 361 -12.77 -13.07 -4.75
CA ALA A 361 -11.68 -12.56 -3.91
C ALA A 361 -10.96 -13.70 -3.16
N LEU A 362 -11.70 -14.64 -2.56
CA LEU A 362 -11.13 -15.80 -1.88
C LEU A 362 -10.32 -16.71 -2.81
N LYS A 363 -10.67 -16.76 -4.10
CA LYS A 363 -9.95 -17.55 -5.10
C LYS A 363 -8.72 -16.83 -5.65
N ASN A 364 -8.76 -15.49 -5.79
CA ASN A 364 -7.78 -14.74 -6.58
C ASN A 364 -6.90 -13.81 -5.73
N ILE A 365 -7.28 -13.47 -4.49
CA ILE A 365 -6.51 -12.60 -3.60
C ILE A 365 -5.78 -13.44 -2.57
N GLY A 366 -4.49 -13.19 -2.37
CA GLY A 366 -3.66 -13.93 -1.40
C GLY A 366 -3.40 -15.39 -1.78
N ASN A 367 -3.40 -15.67 -3.08
CA ASN A 367 -3.18 -17.01 -3.61
C ASN A 367 -1.72 -17.45 -3.47
N GLN A 368 -1.48 -18.75 -3.68
CA GLN A 368 -0.15 -19.36 -3.63
C GLN A 368 0.84 -18.75 -4.63
N ASP A 369 0.35 -18.20 -5.75
CA ASP A 369 1.19 -17.58 -6.77
C ASP A 369 1.89 -16.31 -6.23
N ALA A 370 1.17 -15.46 -5.47
CA ALA A 370 1.77 -14.29 -4.84
C ALA A 370 2.85 -14.68 -3.82
N ILE A 371 2.60 -15.73 -3.02
CA ILE A 371 3.58 -16.25 -2.06
C ILE A 371 4.80 -16.77 -2.81
N GLU A 372 4.61 -17.56 -3.86
CA GLU A 372 5.69 -18.13 -4.66
C GLU A 372 6.52 -17.06 -5.40
N GLN A 373 5.88 -16.01 -5.93
CA GLN A 373 6.59 -14.88 -6.54
C GLN A 373 7.49 -14.17 -5.52
N ASN A 374 6.99 -13.94 -4.30
CA ASN A 374 7.78 -13.34 -3.22
C ASN A 374 8.88 -14.29 -2.71
N ARG A 375 8.65 -15.61 -2.69
CA ARG A 375 9.69 -16.60 -2.37
C ARG A 375 10.83 -16.55 -3.39
N ARG A 376 10.51 -16.54 -4.69
CA ARG A 376 11.49 -16.46 -5.77
C ARG A 376 12.28 -15.14 -5.77
N LEU A 377 11.71 -14.05 -5.28
CA LEU A 377 12.41 -12.78 -5.11
C LEU A 377 13.67 -12.95 -4.26
N PHE A 378 13.63 -13.80 -3.24
CA PHE A 378 14.76 -14.05 -2.34
C PHE A 378 15.64 -15.22 -2.79
N LEU A 379 15.10 -16.26 -3.41
CA LEU A 379 15.85 -17.44 -3.87
C LEU A 379 16.67 -17.18 -5.14
N ASN A 380 16.17 -16.35 -6.08
CA ASN A 380 16.86 -16.07 -7.35
C ASN A 380 18.15 -15.25 -7.20
N LEU A 381 18.49 -14.85 -5.99
CA LEU A 381 19.76 -14.16 -5.69
C LEU A 381 20.91 -15.13 -5.46
N ASP A 382 20.62 -16.37 -5.02
CA ASP A 382 21.65 -17.38 -4.77
C ASP A 382 22.19 -17.99 -6.07
N SER A 383 21.37 -18.03 -7.14
CA SER A 383 21.79 -18.58 -8.45
C SER A 383 22.67 -17.67 -9.30
N SER A 384 22.88 -16.40 -8.91
CA SER A 384 23.72 -15.44 -9.65
C SER A 384 25.17 -15.36 -9.17
N HIS A 385 25.56 -16.14 -8.18
CA HIS A 385 26.93 -16.21 -7.64
C HIS A 385 27.71 -17.45 -8.05
N GLU A 386 27.14 -18.34 -8.88
CA GLU A 386 27.83 -19.56 -9.37
C GLU A 386 28.35 -19.46 -10.81
N HIS A 387 28.64 -18.22 -11.30
CA HIS A 387 29.34 -18.06 -12.61
C HIS A 387 30.45 -17.04 -12.53
#